data_0e02bb75029089c2135ea6699e8c1cba
#
_entry.id   0e02bb75029089c2135ea6699e8c1cba
#
_cell.length_a   1.000
_cell.length_b   1.000
_cell.length_c   1.000
_cell.angle_alpha   90.00
_cell.angle_beta   90.00
_cell.angle_gamma   90.00
#
_symmetry.space_group_name_H-M   'P 1'
#
loop_
_entity.id
_entity.type
_entity.pdbx_description
1 polymer ?
#
loop_
_entity_poly.entity_id
_entity_poly.type
_entity_poly.pdbx_seq_one_letter_code
_entity_poly.pdbx_strand_id
1 'polypeptide(L)'
;HATGIDLSNEYIRTAKELSKLVKLEDKTSFVQGDATNLPFDDESFDIVWTQHVQMNIAEKQQFYSEIQRVLKKGGYFLYYDIFKNTNASIQYPMPWASDESLSFLFGTDQMNEILNTLGFAQHQTINQTPLGLVFIEELIKKIKTNGPPKIGLNLLMKESTPIKILNAFNHLKQGDLKLESGVYMKQG
;
A
#
# COMPACT_ATOMS: atom_id res chain seq x y z
N HIS A 1 8.17 -9.38 -16.77
CA HIS A 1 8.46 -7.94 -16.73
C HIS A 1 7.56 -7.27 -15.70
N ALA A 2 8.09 -6.34 -14.91
CA ALA A 2 7.32 -5.58 -13.93
C ALA A 2 7.34 -4.08 -14.26
N THR A 3 6.19 -3.41 -14.14
CA THR A 3 6.07 -1.96 -14.31
C THR A 3 5.62 -1.33 -13.01
N GLY A 4 6.44 -0.44 -12.45
CA GLY A 4 6.10 0.36 -11.28
C GLY A 4 5.55 1.72 -11.68
N ILE A 5 4.52 2.18 -10.96
CA ILE A 5 3.97 3.53 -11.11
C ILE A 5 3.95 4.24 -9.76
N ASP A 6 4.28 5.50 -9.75
CA ASP A 6 4.21 6.36 -8.57
C ASP A 6 3.92 7.80 -8.99
N LEU A 7 3.22 8.54 -8.16
CA LEU A 7 2.93 9.95 -8.40
C LEU A 7 4.20 10.83 -8.28
N SER A 8 5.17 10.39 -7.48
CA SER A 8 6.42 11.09 -7.21
C SER A 8 7.49 10.79 -8.26
N ASN A 9 7.88 11.81 -9.02
CA ASN A 9 9.00 11.71 -9.96
C ASN A 9 10.32 11.33 -9.27
N GLU A 10 10.52 11.76 -8.02
CA GLU A 10 11.71 11.41 -7.24
C GLU A 10 11.76 9.90 -6.93
N TYR A 11 10.62 9.30 -6.56
CA TYR A 11 10.54 7.86 -6.33
C TYR A 11 10.76 7.08 -7.62
N ILE A 12 10.20 7.53 -8.75
CA ILE A 12 10.44 6.92 -10.06
C ILE A 12 11.91 6.97 -10.46
N ARG A 13 12.58 8.10 -10.26
CA ARG A 13 14.03 8.22 -10.53
C ARG A 13 14.82 7.27 -9.65
N THR A 14 14.56 7.26 -8.35
CA THR A 14 15.24 6.38 -7.40
C THR A 14 15.00 4.90 -7.74
N ALA A 15 13.78 4.52 -8.11
CA ALA A 15 13.45 3.16 -8.52
C ALA A 15 14.26 2.71 -9.75
N LYS A 16 14.41 3.58 -10.75
CA LYS A 16 15.24 3.32 -11.94
C LYS A 16 16.72 3.14 -11.58
N GLU A 17 17.26 3.98 -10.71
CA GLU A 17 18.63 3.88 -10.23
C GLU A 17 18.87 2.58 -9.44
N LEU A 18 17.96 2.25 -8.52
CA LEU A 18 18.02 1.00 -7.76
C LEU A 18 17.94 -0.23 -8.66
N SER A 19 17.02 -0.24 -9.64
CA SER A 19 16.88 -1.32 -10.60
C SER A 19 18.18 -1.57 -11.37
N LYS A 20 18.84 -0.49 -11.81
CA LYS A 20 20.15 -0.56 -12.47
C LYS A 20 21.24 -1.12 -11.54
N LEU A 21 21.27 -0.67 -10.28
CA LEU A 21 22.24 -1.16 -9.30
C LEU A 21 22.14 -2.68 -9.06
N VAL A 22 20.93 -3.23 -9.09
CA VAL A 22 20.68 -4.67 -8.90
C VAL A 22 20.60 -5.44 -10.22
N LYS A 23 20.89 -4.81 -11.36
CA LYS A 23 20.89 -5.38 -12.72
C LYS A 23 19.55 -5.98 -13.14
N LEU A 24 18.47 -5.24 -12.88
CA LEU A 24 17.10 -5.60 -13.24
C LEU A 24 16.47 -4.62 -14.25
N GLU A 25 17.25 -3.69 -14.81
CA GLU A 25 16.76 -2.67 -15.76
C GLU A 25 16.07 -3.26 -16.99
N ASP A 26 16.49 -4.43 -17.44
CA ASP A 26 15.87 -5.13 -18.57
C ASP A 26 14.56 -5.84 -18.20
N LYS A 27 14.26 -5.97 -16.90
CA LYS A 27 13.08 -6.68 -16.38
C LYS A 27 12.06 -5.76 -15.72
N THR A 28 12.41 -4.48 -15.54
CA THR A 28 11.56 -3.52 -14.86
C THR A 28 11.46 -2.22 -15.65
N SER A 29 10.32 -1.57 -15.56
CA SER A 29 10.10 -0.21 -16.04
C SER A 29 9.40 0.61 -14.96
N PHE A 30 9.58 1.94 -14.99
CA PHE A 30 8.98 2.84 -14.00
C PHE A 30 8.44 4.08 -14.70
N VAL A 31 7.17 4.40 -14.40
CA VAL A 31 6.42 5.50 -15.01
C VAL A 31 5.88 6.41 -13.92
N GLN A 32 6.03 7.72 -14.08
CA GLN A 32 5.33 8.66 -13.22
C GLN A 32 3.86 8.71 -13.67
N GLY A 33 2.93 8.58 -12.74
CA GLY A 33 1.51 8.65 -13.06
C GLY A 33 0.62 8.55 -11.84
N ASP A 34 -0.66 8.85 -12.06
CA ASP A 34 -1.71 8.76 -11.06
C ASP A 34 -2.37 7.38 -11.12
N ALA A 35 -2.49 6.72 -9.97
CA ALA A 35 -3.13 5.41 -9.87
C ALA A 35 -4.65 5.45 -10.13
N THR A 36 -5.27 6.63 -10.14
CA THR A 36 -6.66 6.85 -10.51
C THR A 36 -6.86 7.13 -12.01
N ASN A 37 -5.75 7.21 -12.77
CA ASN A 37 -5.76 7.40 -14.23
C ASN A 37 -4.49 6.77 -14.81
N LEU A 38 -4.46 5.45 -14.89
CA LEU A 38 -3.28 4.68 -15.29
C LEU A 38 -2.96 4.87 -16.78
N PRO A 39 -1.72 5.22 -17.14
CA PRO A 39 -1.31 5.45 -18.54
C PRO A 39 -1.00 4.14 -19.27
N PHE A 40 -1.88 3.16 -19.12
CA PHE A 40 -1.75 1.83 -19.72
C PHE A 40 -3.03 1.44 -20.47
N ASP A 41 -2.88 0.62 -21.47
CA ASP A 41 -4.01 0.08 -22.23
C ASP A 41 -4.85 -0.89 -21.39
N ASP A 42 -6.11 -1.08 -21.79
CA ASP A 42 -6.99 -2.07 -21.20
C ASP A 42 -6.38 -3.47 -21.35
N GLU A 43 -6.60 -4.32 -20.35
CA GLU A 43 -6.20 -5.71 -20.37
C GLU A 43 -4.71 -5.94 -20.69
N SER A 44 -3.83 -5.05 -20.20
CA SER A 44 -2.37 -5.08 -20.47
C SER A 44 -1.57 -5.89 -19.45
N PHE A 45 -2.12 -6.15 -18.25
CA PHE A 45 -1.40 -6.83 -17.17
C PHE A 45 -2.07 -8.14 -16.74
N ASP A 46 -1.25 -9.13 -16.41
CA ASP A 46 -1.71 -10.39 -15.80
C ASP A 46 -1.93 -10.24 -14.31
N ILE A 47 -1.13 -9.37 -13.65
CA ILE A 47 -1.16 -9.10 -12.22
C ILE A 47 -1.01 -7.60 -11.99
N VAL A 48 -1.83 -7.06 -11.10
CA VAL A 48 -1.63 -5.74 -10.47
C VAL A 48 -1.42 -5.94 -8.97
N TRP A 49 -0.40 -5.30 -8.42
CA TRP A 49 -0.10 -5.37 -7.00
C TRP A 49 0.02 -3.97 -6.40
N THR A 50 -0.66 -3.76 -5.27
CA THR A 50 -0.56 -2.53 -4.47
C THR A 50 -0.06 -2.84 -3.07
N GLN A 51 0.77 -1.94 -2.52
CA GLN A 51 1.29 -2.08 -1.17
C GLN A 51 1.30 -0.72 -0.47
N HIS A 52 0.52 -0.56 0.59
CA HIS A 52 0.40 0.68 1.35
C HIS A 52 0.10 1.91 0.47
N VAL A 53 -0.87 1.80 -0.42
CA VAL A 53 -1.24 2.83 -1.39
C VAL A 53 -2.62 3.40 -1.10
N GLN A 54 -3.61 2.54 -0.86
CA GLN A 54 -5.02 2.93 -0.86
C GLN A 54 -5.39 3.99 0.18
N MET A 55 -4.70 4.03 1.34
CA MET A 55 -4.99 5.02 2.38
C MET A 55 -4.68 6.48 1.96
N ASN A 56 -3.91 6.66 0.88
CA ASN A 56 -3.59 7.98 0.32
C ASN A 56 -4.48 8.38 -0.87
N ILE A 57 -5.43 7.54 -1.29
CA ILE A 57 -6.29 7.78 -2.44
C ILE A 57 -7.71 8.09 -1.97
N ALA A 58 -8.23 9.25 -2.32
CA ALA A 58 -9.60 9.66 -2.00
C ALA A 58 -10.62 8.95 -2.89
N GLU A 59 -10.35 8.89 -4.19
CA GLU A 59 -11.24 8.37 -5.23
C GLU A 59 -11.15 6.85 -5.35
N LYS A 60 -11.61 6.11 -4.32
CA LYS A 60 -11.51 4.65 -4.23
C LYS A 60 -12.12 3.92 -5.44
N GLN A 61 -13.34 4.35 -5.83
CA GLN A 61 -14.04 3.74 -6.96
C GLN A 61 -13.21 3.85 -8.25
N GLN A 62 -12.65 5.03 -8.51
CA GLN A 62 -11.84 5.26 -9.69
C GLN A 62 -10.53 4.45 -9.65
N PHE A 63 -9.86 4.41 -8.50
CA PHE A 63 -8.66 3.63 -8.29
C PHE A 63 -8.86 2.14 -8.61
N TYR A 64 -9.90 1.53 -8.04
CA TYR A 64 -10.17 0.11 -8.30
C TYR A 64 -10.72 -0.14 -9.71
N SER A 65 -11.42 0.83 -10.32
CA SER A 65 -11.85 0.76 -11.73
C SER A 65 -10.65 0.73 -12.67
N GLU A 66 -9.62 1.52 -12.42
CA GLU A 66 -8.39 1.51 -13.21
C GLU A 66 -7.62 0.19 -13.06
N ILE A 67 -7.54 -0.36 -11.86
CA ILE A 67 -6.98 -1.70 -11.64
C ILE A 67 -7.74 -2.75 -12.45
N GLN A 68 -9.07 -2.69 -12.40
CA GLN A 68 -9.94 -3.59 -13.18
C GLN A 68 -9.71 -3.43 -14.68
N ARG A 69 -9.63 -2.20 -15.17
CA ARG A 69 -9.47 -1.90 -16.60
C ARG A 69 -8.16 -2.47 -17.15
N VAL A 70 -7.05 -2.24 -16.48
CA VAL A 70 -5.73 -2.68 -16.97
C VAL A 70 -5.44 -4.16 -16.78
N LEU A 71 -6.17 -4.85 -15.89
CA LEU A 71 -6.04 -6.30 -15.72
C LEU A 71 -6.71 -7.05 -16.87
N LYS A 72 -6.06 -8.07 -17.39
CA LYS A 72 -6.64 -9.05 -18.29
C LYS A 72 -7.76 -9.83 -17.60
N LYS A 73 -8.67 -10.39 -18.35
CA LYS A 73 -9.65 -11.36 -17.84
C LYS A 73 -8.93 -12.56 -17.22
N GLY A 74 -9.35 -12.98 -16.04
CA GLY A 74 -8.66 -13.99 -15.26
C GLY A 74 -7.36 -13.53 -14.58
N GLY A 75 -6.99 -12.26 -14.74
CA GLY A 75 -5.84 -11.64 -14.06
C GLY A 75 -6.10 -11.39 -12.58
N TYR A 76 -5.05 -11.19 -11.82
CA TYR A 76 -5.10 -11.10 -10.37
C TYR A 76 -4.75 -9.70 -9.87
N PHE A 77 -5.56 -9.20 -8.94
CA PHE A 77 -5.25 -8.06 -8.09
C PHE A 77 -4.77 -8.55 -6.73
N LEU A 78 -3.56 -8.13 -6.34
CA LEU A 78 -2.96 -8.39 -5.05
C LEU A 78 -2.83 -7.10 -4.27
N TYR A 79 -3.13 -7.14 -2.98
CA TYR A 79 -2.90 -6.00 -2.11
C TYR A 79 -2.26 -6.41 -0.78
N TYR A 80 -1.53 -5.49 -0.18
CA TYR A 80 -1.08 -5.51 1.20
C TYR A 80 -1.23 -4.10 1.76
N ASP A 81 -2.25 -3.91 2.62
CA ASP A 81 -2.64 -2.55 2.97
C ASP A 81 -3.20 -2.44 4.39
N ILE A 82 -3.36 -1.20 4.85
CA ILE A 82 -3.91 -0.87 6.16
C ILE A 82 -5.35 -0.36 6.00
N PHE A 83 -6.24 -0.82 6.86
CA PHE A 83 -7.67 -0.53 6.79
C PHE A 83 -8.19 -0.01 8.13
N LYS A 84 -9.22 0.82 8.08
CA LYS A 84 -10.00 1.20 9.24
C LYS A 84 -10.83 -0.01 9.69
N ASN A 85 -10.76 -0.34 10.97
CA ASN A 85 -11.45 -1.50 11.53
C ASN A 85 -12.59 -1.11 12.50
N THR A 86 -12.53 0.10 13.04
CA THR A 86 -13.57 0.68 13.93
C THR A 86 -13.86 2.12 13.50
N ASN A 87 -14.86 2.74 14.13
CA ASN A 87 -15.16 4.17 13.94
C ASN A 87 -14.33 5.08 14.87
N ALA A 88 -13.28 4.56 15.50
CA ALA A 88 -12.39 5.35 16.35
C ALA A 88 -11.73 6.50 15.57
N SER A 89 -11.48 7.60 16.26
CA SER A 89 -10.67 8.70 15.74
C SER A 89 -9.21 8.27 15.66
N ILE A 90 -8.57 8.52 14.54
CA ILE A 90 -7.17 8.16 14.30
C ILE A 90 -6.26 9.31 14.74
N GLN A 91 -5.27 9.00 15.54
CA GLN A 91 -4.29 9.98 16.00
C GLN A 91 -3.16 10.13 14.98
N TYR A 92 -2.99 11.35 14.49
CA TYR A 92 -1.90 11.70 13.58
C TYR A 92 -0.70 12.31 14.33
N PRO A 93 0.53 12.33 13.71
CA PRO A 93 0.83 11.85 12.34
C PRO A 93 0.92 10.33 12.23
N MET A 94 0.55 9.83 11.07
CA MET A 94 0.68 8.42 10.66
C MET A 94 1.84 8.24 9.65
N PRO A 95 2.35 7.01 9.40
CA PRO A 95 3.39 6.78 8.41
C PRO A 95 3.08 7.36 7.02
N TRP A 96 1.82 7.35 6.62
CA TRP A 96 1.33 7.78 5.30
C TRP A 96 0.75 9.20 5.27
N ALA A 97 0.45 9.82 6.41
CA ALA A 97 -0.19 11.13 6.47
C ALA A 97 0.27 11.92 7.69
N SER A 98 0.54 13.21 7.51
CA SER A 98 0.86 14.13 8.61
C SER A 98 -0.36 14.51 9.45
N ASP A 99 -1.53 14.54 8.82
CA ASP A 99 -2.81 14.91 9.41
C ASP A 99 -3.97 14.19 8.70
N GLU A 100 -5.18 14.38 9.20
CA GLU A 100 -6.38 13.71 8.71
C GLU A 100 -6.74 14.07 7.25
N SER A 101 -6.43 15.28 6.80
CA SER A 101 -6.77 15.75 5.45
C SER A 101 -6.04 14.97 4.34
N LEU A 102 -4.94 14.30 4.68
CA LEU A 102 -4.11 13.49 3.78
C LEU A 102 -4.37 11.98 3.93
N SER A 103 -5.38 11.58 4.69
CA SER A 103 -5.65 10.17 5.01
C SER A 103 -7.08 9.80 4.64
N PHE A 104 -7.22 8.91 3.70
CA PHE A 104 -8.49 8.43 3.17
C PHE A 104 -8.71 6.95 3.53
N LEU A 105 -8.51 6.61 4.81
CA LEU A 105 -8.76 5.26 5.32
C LEU A 105 -10.22 4.85 5.16
N PHE A 106 -10.44 3.60 4.77
CA PHE A 106 -11.75 2.98 4.71
C PHE A 106 -11.67 1.51 5.18
N GLY A 107 -12.83 0.88 5.37
CA GLY A 107 -12.89 -0.51 5.84
C GLY A 107 -12.77 -1.52 4.69
N THR A 108 -12.42 -2.76 5.04
CA THR A 108 -12.35 -3.86 4.07
C THR A 108 -13.71 -4.20 3.46
N ASP A 109 -14.81 -4.01 4.19
CA ASP A 109 -16.16 -4.26 3.65
C ASP A 109 -16.48 -3.32 2.50
N GLN A 110 -16.10 -2.05 2.63
CA GLN A 110 -16.26 -1.05 1.55
C GLN A 110 -15.39 -1.40 0.33
N MET A 111 -14.15 -1.87 0.55
CA MET A 111 -13.31 -2.37 -0.54
C MET A 111 -13.95 -3.57 -1.24
N ASN A 112 -14.44 -4.54 -0.47
CA ASN A 112 -15.08 -5.74 -1.00
C ASN A 112 -16.31 -5.40 -1.84
N GLU A 113 -17.13 -4.46 -1.40
CA GLU A 113 -18.29 -3.99 -2.14
C GLU A 113 -17.90 -3.39 -3.50
N ILE A 114 -16.89 -2.52 -3.52
CA ILE A 114 -16.37 -1.94 -4.76
C ILE A 114 -15.83 -3.04 -5.68
N LEU A 115 -14.97 -3.92 -5.18
CA LEU A 115 -14.36 -4.98 -5.99
C LEU A 115 -15.39 -5.96 -6.54
N ASN A 116 -16.39 -6.35 -5.74
CA ASN A 116 -17.49 -7.21 -6.21
C ASN A 116 -18.30 -6.53 -7.33
N THR A 117 -18.61 -5.24 -7.19
CA THR A 117 -19.32 -4.47 -8.22
C THR A 117 -18.52 -4.38 -9.52
N LEU A 118 -17.19 -4.35 -9.43
CA LEU A 118 -16.28 -4.33 -10.58
C LEU A 118 -16.01 -5.73 -11.17
N GLY A 119 -16.67 -6.78 -10.68
CA GLY A 119 -16.55 -8.14 -11.21
C GLY A 119 -15.30 -8.88 -10.74
N PHE A 120 -14.75 -8.52 -9.58
CA PHE A 120 -13.71 -9.32 -8.94
C PHE A 120 -14.30 -10.41 -8.05
N ALA A 121 -13.70 -11.59 -8.08
CA ALA A 121 -13.94 -12.65 -7.10
C ALA A 121 -12.82 -12.70 -6.07
N GLN A 122 -13.16 -12.67 -4.80
CA GLN A 122 -12.20 -12.85 -3.71
C GLN A 122 -11.64 -14.28 -3.75
N HIS A 123 -10.33 -14.41 -3.81
CA HIS A 123 -9.64 -15.69 -3.81
C HIS A 123 -9.06 -16.02 -2.42
N GLN A 124 -8.42 -15.04 -1.79
CA GLN A 124 -7.82 -15.18 -0.47
C GLN A 124 -7.72 -13.83 0.23
N THR A 125 -7.92 -13.82 1.56
CA THR A 125 -7.53 -12.71 2.44
C THR A 125 -6.86 -13.24 3.69
N ILE A 126 -5.88 -12.49 4.20
CA ILE A 126 -5.11 -12.85 5.40
C ILE A 126 -5.00 -11.62 6.29
N ASN A 127 -5.42 -11.75 7.55
CA ASN A 127 -5.16 -10.73 8.55
C ASN A 127 -3.67 -10.77 8.94
N GLN A 128 -2.95 -9.75 8.55
CA GLN A 128 -1.52 -9.57 8.81
C GLN A 128 -1.23 -8.78 10.10
N THR A 129 -2.25 -8.29 10.78
CA THR A 129 -2.09 -7.45 12.00
C THR A 129 -1.21 -8.11 13.06
N PRO A 130 -1.36 -9.42 13.39
CA PRO A 130 -0.50 -10.05 14.39
C PRO A 130 0.99 -10.03 14.01
N LEU A 131 1.30 -10.31 12.74
CA LEU A 131 2.68 -10.29 12.24
C LEU A 131 3.23 -8.86 12.18
N GLY A 132 2.41 -7.89 11.79
CA GLY A 132 2.75 -6.48 11.80
C GLY A 132 3.09 -5.96 13.19
N LEU A 133 2.33 -6.33 14.21
CA LEU A 133 2.59 -5.97 15.60
C LEU A 133 3.93 -6.54 16.08
N VAL A 134 4.19 -7.82 15.84
CA VAL A 134 5.48 -8.46 16.19
C VAL A 134 6.65 -7.73 15.52
N PHE A 135 6.51 -7.45 14.22
CA PHE A 135 7.55 -6.72 13.47
C PHE A 135 7.85 -5.35 14.06
N ILE A 136 6.81 -4.56 14.39
CA ILE A 136 6.99 -3.21 14.96
C ILE A 136 7.59 -3.29 16.37
N GLU A 137 7.16 -4.24 17.21
CA GLU A 137 7.74 -4.45 18.55
C GLU A 137 9.23 -4.78 18.48
N GLU A 138 9.62 -5.67 17.57
CA GLU A 138 11.04 -5.98 17.37
C GLU A 138 11.84 -4.78 16.83
N LEU A 139 11.25 -4.01 15.91
CA LEU A 139 11.87 -2.79 15.39
C LEU A 139 12.11 -1.77 16.50
N ILE A 140 11.12 -1.52 17.37
CA ILE A 140 11.24 -0.62 18.51
C ILE A 140 12.34 -1.12 19.47
N LYS A 141 12.38 -2.42 19.74
CA LYS A 141 13.41 -3.03 20.60
C LYS A 141 14.82 -2.83 20.02
N LYS A 142 14.99 -3.10 18.72
CA LYS A 142 16.27 -2.91 18.02
C LYS A 142 16.74 -1.45 18.05
N ILE A 143 15.82 -0.50 17.82
CA ILE A 143 16.13 0.93 17.86
C ILE A 143 16.55 1.36 19.26
N LYS A 144 15.87 0.90 20.31
CA LYS A 144 16.24 1.20 21.71
C LYS A 144 17.62 0.67 22.09
N THR A 145 18.02 -0.48 21.56
CA THR A 145 19.30 -1.12 21.89
C THR A 145 20.45 -0.59 21.05
N ASN A 146 20.25 -0.39 19.75
CA ASN A 146 21.32 -0.14 18.77
C ASN A 146 21.25 1.26 18.14
N GLY A 147 20.26 2.09 18.51
CA GLY A 147 19.94 3.33 17.82
C GLY A 147 19.19 3.11 16.49
N PRO A 148 18.81 4.20 15.81
CA PRO A 148 18.11 4.12 14.52
C PRO A 148 19.02 3.50 13.45
N PRO A 149 18.47 2.69 12.53
CA PRO A 149 19.24 2.11 11.45
C PRO A 149 19.76 3.20 10.48
N LYS A 150 20.92 2.96 9.87
CA LYS A 150 21.46 3.88 8.83
C LYS A 150 20.55 3.95 7.60
N ILE A 151 19.90 2.84 7.25
CA ILE A 151 18.95 2.72 6.13
C ILE A 151 17.66 2.13 6.67
N GLY A 152 16.54 2.82 6.47
CA GLY A 152 15.24 2.37 6.93
C GLY A 152 14.17 3.45 6.76
N LEU A 153 13.01 3.27 7.35
CA LEU A 153 11.88 4.21 7.29
C LEU A 153 12.21 5.64 7.75
N ASN A 154 13.25 5.79 8.57
CA ASN A 154 13.78 7.09 9.00
C ASN A 154 14.31 7.96 7.83
N LEU A 155 14.69 7.37 6.71
CA LEU A 155 15.07 8.15 5.51
C LEU A 155 13.85 8.83 4.87
N LEU A 156 12.68 8.19 4.91
CA LEU A 156 11.44 8.71 4.34
C LEU A 156 10.71 9.62 5.33
N MET A 157 10.56 9.20 6.59
CA MET A 157 9.77 9.90 7.60
C MET A 157 10.58 10.88 8.45
N LYS A 158 11.93 10.89 8.30
CA LYS A 158 12.85 11.79 8.99
C LYS A 158 12.62 11.80 10.52
N GLU A 159 12.64 12.97 11.13
CA GLU A 159 12.47 13.15 12.58
C GLU A 159 11.11 12.71 13.12
N SER A 160 10.08 12.68 12.27
CA SER A 160 8.74 12.23 12.65
C SER A 160 8.58 10.71 12.73
N THR A 161 9.60 9.93 12.34
CA THR A 161 9.56 8.46 12.33
C THR A 161 9.08 7.84 13.65
N PRO A 162 9.63 8.20 14.82
CA PRO A 162 9.25 7.55 16.08
C PRO A 162 7.76 7.73 16.41
N ILE A 163 7.24 8.95 16.28
CA ILE A 163 5.83 9.22 16.60
C ILE A 163 4.88 8.56 15.61
N LYS A 164 5.21 8.56 14.32
CA LYS A 164 4.42 7.92 13.27
C LYS A 164 4.30 6.41 13.48
N ILE A 165 5.42 5.75 13.78
CA ILE A 165 5.44 4.30 14.05
C ILE A 165 4.68 3.99 15.34
N LEU A 166 4.84 4.81 16.38
CA LEU A 166 4.14 4.61 17.66
C LEU A 166 2.62 4.75 17.48
N ASN A 167 2.14 5.76 16.78
CA ASN A 167 0.72 5.96 16.51
C ASN A 167 0.14 4.78 15.72
N ALA A 168 0.81 4.35 14.64
CA ALA A 168 0.37 3.18 13.87
C ALA A 168 0.33 1.91 14.72
N PHE A 169 1.36 1.68 15.54
CA PHE A 169 1.41 0.55 16.47
C PHE A 169 0.25 0.55 17.46
N ASN A 170 -0.01 1.70 18.10
CA ASN A 170 -1.08 1.83 19.08
C ASN A 170 -2.46 1.53 18.49
N HIS A 171 -2.77 2.09 17.32
CA HIS A 171 -4.05 1.84 16.64
C HIS A 171 -4.21 0.41 16.13
N LEU A 172 -3.12 -0.22 15.66
CA LEU A 172 -3.14 -1.66 15.32
C LEU A 172 -3.36 -2.51 16.57
N LYS A 173 -2.71 -2.18 17.69
CA LYS A 173 -2.82 -2.91 18.95
C LYS A 173 -4.19 -2.75 19.62
N GLN A 174 -4.81 -1.59 19.50
CA GLN A 174 -6.16 -1.30 19.99
C GLN A 174 -7.25 -1.91 19.09
N GLY A 175 -6.90 -2.34 17.86
CA GLY A 175 -7.84 -2.87 16.90
C GLY A 175 -8.60 -1.80 16.11
N ASP A 176 -8.21 -0.54 16.17
CA ASP A 176 -8.82 0.55 15.39
C ASP A 176 -8.45 0.44 13.92
N LEU A 177 -7.24 -0.03 13.67
CA LEU A 177 -6.72 -0.35 12.35
C LEU A 177 -6.45 -1.85 12.24
N LYS A 178 -6.50 -2.37 11.02
CA LYS A 178 -6.01 -3.70 10.69
C LYS A 178 -5.11 -3.66 9.48
N LEU A 179 -4.16 -4.57 9.45
CA LEU A 179 -3.29 -4.84 8.33
C LEU A 179 -3.77 -6.10 7.63
N GLU A 180 -4.01 -6.02 6.34
CA GLU A 180 -4.56 -7.15 5.58
C GLU A 180 -3.87 -7.28 4.23
N SER A 181 -3.69 -8.50 3.79
CA SER A 181 -3.32 -8.82 2.42
C SER A 181 -4.38 -9.69 1.77
N GLY A 182 -4.50 -9.60 0.46
CA GLY A 182 -5.45 -10.43 -0.25
C GLY A 182 -5.18 -10.53 -1.74
N VAL A 183 -5.90 -11.46 -2.34
CA VAL A 183 -5.88 -11.77 -3.76
C VAL A 183 -7.31 -11.81 -4.27
N TYR A 184 -7.56 -11.07 -5.34
CA TYR A 184 -8.80 -11.07 -6.10
C TYR A 184 -8.53 -11.44 -7.54
N MET A 185 -9.45 -12.14 -8.17
CA MET A 185 -9.38 -12.48 -9.60
C MET A 185 -10.44 -11.69 -10.37
N LYS A 186 -10.04 -11.01 -11.44
CA LYS A 186 -10.97 -10.38 -12.38
C LYS A 186 -11.75 -11.46 -13.12
N GLN A 187 -13.07 -11.47 -12.94
CA GLN A 187 -13.96 -12.35 -13.70
C GLN A 187 -14.08 -11.89 -15.16
N GLY A 188 -14.40 -12.84 -16.04
CA GLY A 188 -14.52 -12.58 -17.47
C GLY A 188 -15.80 -11.85 -17.87
#